data_8e0f777607c92e455f3073bd037edbbc
#
_entry.id   8e0f777607c92e455f3073bd037edbbc
#
_cell.length_a   1.000
_cell.length_b   1.000
_cell.length_c   1.000
_cell.angle_alpha   90.00
_cell.angle_beta   90.00
_cell.angle_gamma   90.00
#
_symmetry.space_group_name_H-M   'P 1'
#
loop_
_entity.id
_entity.type
_entity.pdbx_description
1 polymer ?
#
loop_
_entity_poly.entity_id
_entity_poly.type
_entity_poly.pdbx_seq_one_letter_code
_entity_poly.pdbx_strand_id
1 'polypeptide(L)'
;MNEATPKAPGPRSLQRATRRPVRVPGADAVTIGFLPEAPSTPALVTPDGPGVDLPGWLRSNRDAVEARLLRHGAILLRGFHRGSVEKFEQAASAVCGTLFREYGDLPREGESERVYKSTPYPEDLSILFHNESSHLPQWPMRQFFSCIVAPHTGGQTPIVDCRTVLDRMRPELAELFATKKLRYVRNFIDGVDVSWSRFFGTDDPAEVERKCAEEGTSFEWTPDGGLRTSRQAEAVLRHPVTGEAVFFNQLALHHPSSLDPETRSSLLAICGDQGMPRNVFWGDGSVIDDAVVTEVRDLMDRESVAFTWQEGDVLVIDNMLVAHSRSPFTGPRKIVVALGDMTGGSVPTLSSVSSV
;
A
#
# COMPACT_ATOMS: atom_id res chain seq x y z
N MET A 1 0.99 64.64 32.21
CA MET A 1 1.97 63.55 32.03
C MET A 1 1.21 62.27 31.74
N ASN A 2 1.11 61.97 30.45
CA ASN A 2 0.47 60.73 30.00
C ASN A 2 1.58 59.79 29.52
N GLU A 3 1.85 58.76 30.27
CA GLU A 3 2.74 57.67 29.86
C GLU A 3 2.03 56.74 28.88
N ALA A 4 2.55 56.65 27.67
CA ALA A 4 2.09 55.74 26.65
C ALA A 4 2.75 54.37 26.82
N THR A 5 1.95 53.34 27.05
CA THR A 5 2.37 51.93 27.12
C THR A 5 2.80 51.42 25.73
N PRO A 6 3.94 50.74 25.58
CA PRO A 6 4.39 50.23 24.28
C PRO A 6 3.55 49.03 23.85
N LYS A 7 3.09 49.08 22.60
CA LYS A 7 2.31 48.03 21.92
C LYS A 7 3.19 46.84 21.61
N ALA A 8 2.78 45.62 22.03
CA ALA A 8 3.47 44.40 21.75
C ALA A 8 3.55 44.11 20.22
N PRO A 9 4.66 43.54 19.72
CA PRO A 9 4.77 43.21 18.31
C PRO A 9 3.84 42.04 17.94
N GLY A 10 3.06 42.21 16.87
CA GLY A 10 2.17 41.18 16.32
C GLY A 10 2.93 39.98 15.79
N PRO A 11 2.23 38.81 15.61
CA PRO A 11 2.87 37.59 15.20
C PRO A 11 3.47 37.72 13.81
N ARG A 12 4.78 37.44 13.71
CA ARG A 12 5.49 37.34 12.42
C ARG A 12 4.91 36.19 11.61
N SER A 13 4.36 36.48 10.43
CA SER A 13 3.98 35.48 9.46
C SER A 13 5.22 34.67 9.07
N LEU A 14 5.19 33.37 9.36
CA LEU A 14 6.19 32.43 8.86
C LEU A 14 6.01 32.34 7.35
N GLN A 15 6.86 33.01 6.59
CA GLN A 15 6.95 32.80 5.15
C GLN A 15 7.34 31.33 4.92
N ARG A 16 6.46 30.61 4.23
CA ARG A 16 6.67 29.24 3.79
C ARG A 16 7.92 29.20 2.91
N ALA A 17 9.02 28.71 3.47
CA ALA A 17 10.26 28.53 2.71
C ALA A 17 10.02 27.46 1.64
N THR A 18 10.01 27.85 0.38
CA THR A 18 10.10 26.93 -0.75
C THR A 18 11.42 26.16 -0.63
N ARG A 19 11.33 24.86 -0.33
CA ARG A 19 12.52 24.00 -0.24
C ARG A 19 13.18 23.93 -1.61
N ARG A 20 14.40 24.41 -1.73
CA ARG A 20 15.23 24.28 -2.94
C ARG A 20 15.68 22.84 -3.10
N PRO A 21 15.78 22.34 -4.35
CA PRO A 21 16.37 21.02 -4.62
C PRO A 21 17.76 20.93 -4.00
N VAL A 22 18.04 19.82 -3.31
CA VAL A 22 19.35 19.56 -2.70
C VAL A 22 20.15 18.71 -3.67
N ARG A 23 21.27 19.20 -4.19
CA ARG A 23 22.25 18.38 -4.90
C ARG A 23 22.99 17.51 -3.89
N VAL A 24 23.01 16.21 -4.14
CA VAL A 24 23.75 15.24 -3.32
C VAL A 24 25.17 15.12 -3.92
N PRO A 25 26.24 15.36 -3.17
CA PRO A 25 27.61 15.16 -3.66
C PRO A 25 27.81 13.70 -4.13
N GLY A 26 28.36 13.50 -5.32
CA GLY A 26 28.53 12.18 -5.94
C GLY A 26 27.29 11.66 -6.73
N ALA A 27 26.21 12.39 -6.78
CA ALA A 27 25.02 12.10 -7.57
C ALA A 27 24.94 12.99 -8.81
N ASP A 28 26.06 13.11 -9.55
CA ASP A 28 26.26 14.06 -10.66
C ASP A 28 25.28 13.94 -11.85
N ALA A 29 24.17 13.23 -11.69
CA ALA A 29 23.24 12.93 -12.77
C ALA A 29 21.77 13.19 -12.43
N VAL A 30 21.41 13.56 -11.19
CA VAL A 30 20.00 13.69 -10.80
C VAL A 30 19.73 14.89 -9.87
N THR A 31 18.56 15.47 -10.03
CA THR A 31 17.99 16.44 -9.08
C THR A 31 16.95 15.75 -8.19
N ILE A 32 16.98 16.07 -6.88
CA ILE A 32 16.04 15.51 -5.89
C ILE A 32 15.22 16.66 -5.30
N GLY A 33 13.90 16.49 -5.30
CA GLY A 33 12.94 17.46 -4.79
C GLY A 33 11.61 16.83 -4.44
N PHE A 34 10.54 17.58 -4.64
CA PHE A 34 9.16 17.14 -4.43
C PHE A 34 8.27 17.73 -5.52
N LEU A 35 7.12 17.13 -5.72
CA LEU A 35 6.06 17.70 -6.53
C LEU A 35 5.47 18.93 -5.81
N PRO A 36 5.07 20.00 -6.53
CA PRO A 36 4.46 21.18 -5.91
C PRO A 36 3.21 20.84 -5.09
N GLU A 37 2.39 19.93 -5.60
CA GLU A 37 1.16 19.44 -4.98
C GLU A 37 1.42 18.46 -3.82
N ALA A 38 2.62 17.87 -3.73
CA ALA A 38 2.99 16.85 -2.76
C ALA A 38 4.37 17.16 -2.14
N PRO A 39 4.47 18.13 -1.23
CA PRO A 39 5.76 18.70 -0.79
C PRO A 39 6.54 17.83 0.22
N SER A 40 6.03 16.68 0.62
CA SER A 40 6.67 15.79 1.60
C SER A 40 6.85 14.36 1.12
N THR A 41 5.95 13.88 0.28
CA THR A 41 5.95 12.53 -0.30
C THR A 41 5.14 12.52 -1.60
N PRO A 42 5.55 11.76 -2.66
CA PRO A 42 6.83 11.05 -2.77
C PRO A 42 8.02 12.01 -2.95
N ALA A 43 9.21 11.59 -2.54
CA ALA A 43 10.43 12.29 -2.95
C ALA A 43 10.59 12.14 -4.47
N LEU A 44 10.73 13.27 -5.19
CA LEU A 44 10.88 13.28 -6.64
C LEU A 44 12.36 13.22 -7.02
N VAL A 45 12.73 12.28 -7.90
CA VAL A 45 14.07 12.16 -8.47
C VAL A 45 13.96 12.28 -9.98
N THR A 46 14.66 13.26 -10.56
CA THR A 46 14.69 13.51 -12.00
C THR A 46 16.13 13.54 -12.54
N PRO A 47 16.39 13.08 -13.77
CA PRO A 47 17.73 13.18 -14.34
C PRO A 47 18.08 14.64 -14.67
N ASP A 48 19.34 15.03 -14.47
CA ASP A 48 19.86 16.37 -14.86
C ASP A 48 20.08 16.50 -16.37
N GLY A 49 19.98 15.40 -17.13
CA GLY A 49 20.16 15.37 -18.58
C GLY A 49 19.71 14.05 -19.20
N PRO A 50 19.69 13.97 -20.54
CA PRO A 50 19.29 12.75 -21.23
C PRO A 50 20.31 11.62 -21.05
N GLY A 51 19.82 10.36 -21.06
CA GLY A 51 20.68 9.17 -21.09
C GLY A 51 21.26 8.73 -19.75
N VAL A 52 20.77 9.25 -18.63
CA VAL A 52 21.14 8.75 -17.29
C VAL A 52 20.72 7.29 -17.15
N ASP A 53 21.66 6.41 -16.85
CA ASP A 53 21.42 4.99 -16.53
C ASP A 53 20.78 4.88 -15.15
N LEU A 54 19.44 4.82 -15.10
CA LEU A 54 18.69 4.71 -13.85
C LEU A 54 19.10 3.49 -13.01
N PRO A 55 19.16 2.25 -13.55
CA PRO A 55 19.58 1.09 -12.77
C PRO A 55 21.01 1.22 -12.22
N GLY A 56 21.93 1.77 -13.00
CA GLY A 56 23.30 2.03 -12.55
C GLY A 56 23.37 3.07 -11.45
N TRP A 57 22.60 4.16 -11.59
CA TRP A 57 22.51 5.19 -10.56
C TRP A 57 21.90 4.65 -9.26
N LEU A 58 20.82 3.88 -9.33
CA LEU A 58 20.17 3.26 -8.17
C LEU A 58 21.14 2.33 -7.41
N ARG A 59 21.88 1.49 -8.13
CA ARG A 59 22.91 0.62 -7.51
C ARG A 59 24.00 1.40 -6.81
N SER A 60 24.49 2.48 -7.44
CA SER A 60 25.58 3.29 -6.89
C SER A 60 25.15 4.17 -5.72
N ASN A 61 23.85 4.44 -5.58
CA ASN A 61 23.29 5.33 -4.54
C ASN A 61 22.31 4.61 -3.60
N ARG A 62 22.45 3.29 -3.46
CA ARG A 62 21.49 2.44 -2.73
C ARG A 62 21.18 2.97 -1.33
N ASP A 63 22.19 3.28 -0.54
CA ASP A 63 22.00 3.78 0.84
C ASP A 63 21.26 5.12 0.88
N ALA A 64 21.54 6.00 -0.07
CA ALA A 64 20.87 7.28 -0.17
C ALA A 64 19.40 7.16 -0.65
N VAL A 65 19.11 6.19 -1.50
CA VAL A 65 17.75 5.84 -1.94
C VAL A 65 16.98 5.24 -0.77
N GLU A 66 17.57 4.28 -0.05
CA GLU A 66 16.98 3.65 1.13
C GLU A 66 16.68 4.68 2.22
N ALA A 67 17.64 5.53 2.58
CA ALA A 67 17.42 6.58 3.58
C ALA A 67 16.27 7.53 3.21
N ARG A 68 16.07 7.82 1.92
CA ARG A 68 14.94 8.62 1.45
C ARG A 68 13.63 7.88 1.52
N LEU A 69 13.64 6.61 1.13
CA LEU A 69 12.46 5.77 1.19
C LEU A 69 11.96 5.63 2.63
N LEU A 70 12.86 5.33 3.57
CA LEU A 70 12.52 5.27 5.00
C LEU A 70 12.00 6.61 5.56
N ARG A 71 12.55 7.73 5.08
CA ARG A 71 12.14 9.06 5.54
C ARG A 71 10.79 9.49 4.98
N HIS A 72 10.59 9.29 3.66
CA HIS A 72 9.45 9.84 2.92
C HIS A 72 8.39 8.79 2.58
N GLY A 73 8.66 7.50 2.84
CA GLY A 73 7.77 6.39 2.53
C GLY A 73 7.68 6.04 1.04
N ALA A 74 7.95 7.00 0.15
CA ALA A 74 7.86 6.81 -1.30
C ALA A 74 8.86 7.68 -2.07
N ILE A 75 9.27 7.18 -3.25
CA ILE A 75 10.12 7.87 -4.23
C ILE A 75 9.49 7.76 -5.61
N LEU A 76 9.35 8.89 -6.29
CA LEU A 76 8.95 8.96 -7.70
C LEU A 76 10.18 9.24 -8.58
N LEU A 77 10.53 8.28 -9.42
CA LEU A 77 11.60 8.38 -10.42
C LEU A 77 10.94 8.80 -11.74
N ARG A 78 11.19 10.02 -12.21
CA ARG A 78 10.52 10.61 -13.37
C ARG A 78 11.53 11.09 -14.41
N GLY A 79 11.24 10.83 -15.69
CA GLY A 79 12.01 11.39 -16.81
C GLY A 79 13.27 10.61 -17.21
N PHE A 80 13.50 9.42 -16.68
CA PHE A 80 14.68 8.59 -16.99
C PHE A 80 14.53 7.78 -18.29
N HIS A 81 13.33 7.31 -18.60
CA HIS A 81 13.04 6.51 -19.79
C HIS A 81 11.57 6.66 -20.21
N ARG A 82 11.24 6.23 -21.42
CA ARG A 82 9.87 5.99 -21.86
C ARG A 82 9.48 4.56 -21.48
N GLY A 83 8.27 4.35 -21.00
CA GLY A 83 7.77 3.12 -20.41
C GLY A 83 8.27 1.83 -21.07
N SER A 84 9.04 1.05 -20.32
CA SER A 84 9.56 -0.26 -20.72
C SER A 84 9.54 -1.20 -19.52
N VAL A 85 8.91 -2.36 -19.69
CA VAL A 85 8.82 -3.39 -18.65
C VAL A 85 10.21 -3.88 -18.25
N GLU A 86 11.10 -4.09 -19.22
CA GLU A 86 12.47 -4.54 -18.98
C GLU A 86 13.27 -3.51 -18.16
N LYS A 87 13.23 -2.23 -18.53
CA LYS A 87 13.91 -1.16 -17.76
C LYS A 87 13.33 -0.99 -16.39
N PHE A 88 12.03 -1.17 -16.24
CA PHE A 88 11.36 -1.19 -14.94
C PHE A 88 11.87 -2.33 -14.07
N GLU A 89 11.92 -3.57 -14.58
CA GLU A 89 12.44 -4.72 -13.83
C GLU A 89 13.90 -4.51 -13.40
N GLN A 90 14.73 -3.95 -14.29
CA GLN A 90 16.13 -3.60 -13.99
C GLN A 90 16.21 -2.53 -12.88
N ALA A 91 15.36 -1.51 -12.91
CA ALA A 91 15.31 -0.47 -11.87
C ALA A 91 14.85 -1.04 -10.52
N ALA A 92 13.77 -1.83 -10.50
CA ALA A 92 13.27 -2.48 -9.29
C ALA A 92 14.34 -3.42 -8.69
N SER A 93 15.00 -4.24 -9.53
CA SER A 93 16.10 -5.12 -9.09
C SER A 93 17.34 -4.38 -8.59
N ALA A 94 17.52 -3.12 -8.96
CA ALA A 94 18.63 -2.29 -8.48
C ALA A 94 18.37 -1.74 -7.06
N VAL A 95 17.10 -1.58 -6.68
CA VAL A 95 16.68 -1.08 -5.36
C VAL A 95 16.64 -2.20 -4.33
N CYS A 96 15.96 -3.30 -4.64
CA CYS A 96 15.79 -4.42 -3.70
C CYS A 96 16.74 -5.58 -3.99
N GLY A 97 16.96 -6.43 -2.98
CA GLY A 97 17.82 -7.62 -3.10
C GLY A 97 17.17 -8.71 -3.93
N THR A 98 15.86 -8.91 -3.81
CA THR A 98 15.12 -9.98 -4.47
C THR A 98 13.74 -9.51 -4.88
N LEU A 99 13.41 -9.65 -6.16
CA LEU A 99 12.05 -9.49 -6.65
C LEU A 99 11.29 -10.81 -6.53
N PHE A 100 10.05 -10.72 -6.09
CA PHE A 100 9.17 -11.86 -5.88
C PHE A 100 8.65 -12.42 -7.22
N ARG A 101 8.54 -13.77 -7.32
CA ARG A 101 8.19 -14.46 -8.57
C ARG A 101 6.83 -15.15 -8.56
N GLU A 102 6.23 -15.35 -7.40
CA GLU A 102 5.08 -16.24 -7.21
C GLU A 102 3.89 -15.53 -6.56
N TYR A 103 3.52 -14.36 -7.07
CA TYR A 103 2.34 -13.67 -6.56
C TYR A 103 1.08 -14.18 -7.27
N GLY A 104 0.29 -15.00 -6.56
CA GLY A 104 -0.87 -15.70 -7.13
C GLY A 104 -2.07 -14.82 -7.48
N ASP A 105 -2.17 -13.63 -6.89
CA ASP A 105 -3.33 -12.74 -7.07
C ASP A 105 -3.23 -11.83 -8.31
N LEU A 106 -2.04 -11.63 -8.87
CA LEU A 106 -1.85 -10.78 -10.03
C LEU A 106 -1.40 -11.56 -11.27
N PRO A 107 -1.96 -11.28 -12.47
CA PRO A 107 -1.50 -11.86 -13.71
C PRO A 107 -0.13 -11.31 -14.09
N ARG A 108 0.75 -12.18 -14.60
CA ARG A 108 2.08 -11.79 -15.08
C ARG A 108 2.01 -10.87 -16.30
N GLU A 109 3.00 -10.00 -16.44
CA GLU A 109 3.14 -9.13 -17.60
C GLU A 109 4.13 -9.70 -18.61
N GLY A 110 3.64 -10.07 -19.77
CA GLY A 110 4.46 -10.58 -20.86
C GLY A 110 5.28 -11.81 -20.49
N GLU A 111 6.57 -11.81 -20.84
CA GLU A 111 7.53 -12.88 -20.54
C GLU A 111 8.22 -12.72 -19.18
N SER A 112 8.00 -11.59 -18.48
CA SER A 112 8.62 -11.38 -17.17
C SER A 112 7.97 -12.28 -16.13
N GLU A 113 8.80 -12.95 -15.33
CA GLU A 113 8.37 -13.74 -14.18
C GLU A 113 8.21 -12.89 -12.89
N ARG A 114 8.64 -11.62 -12.91
CA ARG A 114 8.76 -10.74 -11.73
C ARG A 114 7.95 -9.45 -11.84
N VAL A 115 7.36 -9.22 -13.01
CA VAL A 115 6.51 -8.05 -13.26
C VAL A 115 5.09 -8.52 -13.52
N TYR A 116 4.16 -7.89 -12.84
CA TYR A 116 2.74 -8.22 -12.87
C TYR A 116 1.94 -7.07 -13.48
N LYS A 117 0.80 -7.38 -14.05
CA LYS A 117 -0.23 -6.37 -14.35
C LYS A 117 -0.80 -5.86 -13.04
N SER A 118 -1.15 -4.59 -12.99
CA SER A 118 -1.95 -4.09 -11.87
C SER A 118 -3.27 -4.86 -11.77
N THR A 119 -3.84 -4.92 -10.56
CA THR A 119 -5.08 -5.64 -10.29
C THR A 119 -6.14 -5.37 -11.34
N PRO A 120 -6.68 -6.41 -12.02
CA PRO A 120 -7.83 -6.25 -12.90
C PRO A 120 -9.05 -5.87 -12.06
N TYR A 121 -9.48 -4.62 -12.20
CA TYR A 121 -10.60 -4.04 -11.46
C TYR A 121 -11.30 -3.02 -12.35
N PRO A 122 -12.64 -2.87 -12.30
CA PRO A 122 -13.38 -1.94 -13.16
C PRO A 122 -12.75 -0.54 -13.21
N GLU A 123 -12.70 0.04 -14.39
CA GLU A 123 -12.00 1.31 -14.65
C GLU A 123 -12.68 2.50 -13.96
N ASP A 124 -14.00 2.44 -13.84
CA ASP A 124 -14.89 3.44 -13.23
C ASP A 124 -14.93 3.36 -11.69
N LEU A 125 -14.34 2.33 -11.08
CA LEU A 125 -14.29 2.15 -9.64
C LEU A 125 -12.90 2.42 -9.06
N SER A 126 -12.87 2.94 -7.84
CA SER A 126 -11.62 3.08 -7.06
C SER A 126 -11.21 1.75 -6.43
N ILE A 127 -9.91 1.46 -6.42
CA ILE A 127 -9.37 0.49 -5.46
C ILE A 127 -9.01 1.27 -4.20
N LEU A 128 -9.57 0.88 -3.07
CA LEU A 128 -9.41 1.60 -1.80
C LEU A 128 -8.01 1.45 -1.23
N PHE A 129 -7.63 2.34 -0.31
CA PHE A 129 -6.32 2.30 0.34
C PHE A 129 -6.06 0.98 1.04
N HIS A 130 -4.87 0.44 0.79
CA HIS A 130 -4.41 -0.81 1.39
C HIS A 130 -2.88 -0.87 1.40
N ASN A 131 -2.35 -1.67 2.31
CA ASN A 131 -0.96 -2.11 2.28
C ASN A 131 -0.93 -3.53 1.70
N GLU A 132 -0.08 -3.77 0.70
CA GLU A 132 -0.04 -5.03 -0.03
C GLU A 132 0.22 -6.22 0.88
N SER A 133 -0.63 -7.25 0.77
CA SER A 133 -0.55 -8.52 1.53
C SER A 133 -0.56 -8.38 3.06
N SER A 134 -0.95 -7.23 3.64
CA SER A 134 -0.92 -6.99 5.09
C SER A 134 -1.83 -7.91 5.91
N HIS A 135 -2.76 -8.60 5.28
CA HIS A 135 -3.60 -9.62 5.88
C HIS A 135 -2.97 -11.03 5.87
N LEU A 136 -1.81 -11.20 5.20
CA LEU A 136 -1.08 -12.46 5.08
C LEU A 136 0.08 -12.53 6.08
N PRO A 137 0.69 -13.72 6.29
CA PRO A 137 1.83 -13.88 7.19
C PRO A 137 3.11 -13.23 6.67
N GLN A 138 3.19 -13.00 5.37
CA GLN A 138 4.31 -12.40 4.69
C GLN A 138 3.82 -11.33 3.72
N TRP A 139 4.57 -10.26 3.61
CA TRP A 139 4.28 -9.16 2.70
C TRP A 139 5.56 -8.58 2.10
N PRO A 140 5.47 -7.96 0.92
CA PRO A 140 6.62 -7.26 0.34
C PRO A 140 6.92 -5.99 1.14
N MET A 141 8.18 -5.77 1.50
CA MET A 141 8.63 -4.50 2.09
C MET A 141 8.69 -3.40 1.04
N ARG A 142 8.96 -3.75 -0.20
CA ARG A 142 9.06 -2.82 -1.32
C ARG A 142 8.05 -3.16 -2.40
N GLN A 143 7.30 -2.16 -2.83
CA GLN A 143 6.40 -2.27 -3.96
C GLN A 143 6.75 -1.21 -5.00
N PHE A 144 6.74 -1.61 -6.24
CA PHE A 144 7.11 -0.79 -7.38
C PHE A 144 5.95 -0.73 -8.36
N PHE A 145 5.69 0.47 -8.87
CA PHE A 145 4.73 0.70 -9.94
C PHE A 145 5.43 1.41 -11.09
N SER A 146 5.16 1.04 -12.33
CA SER A 146 5.65 1.78 -13.49
C SER A 146 4.56 2.08 -14.49
N CYS A 147 4.54 3.31 -14.94
CA CYS A 147 3.61 3.76 -15.99
C CYS A 147 4.15 3.41 -17.38
N ILE A 148 3.55 2.40 -17.99
CA ILE A 148 3.85 2.02 -19.39
C ILE A 148 2.97 2.80 -20.37
N VAL A 149 1.69 2.98 -20.02
CA VAL A 149 0.73 3.81 -20.77
C VAL A 149 -0.06 4.64 -19.77
N ALA A 150 0.03 5.96 -19.91
CA ALA A 150 -0.71 6.88 -19.06
C ALA A 150 -2.19 6.94 -19.47
N PRO A 151 -3.14 7.02 -18.51
CA PRO A 151 -4.56 7.18 -18.81
C PRO A 151 -4.86 8.56 -19.41
N HIS A 152 -6.01 8.68 -20.07
CA HIS A 152 -6.46 9.98 -20.58
C HIS A 152 -6.88 10.90 -19.42
N THR A 153 -7.63 10.37 -18.46
CA THR A 153 -8.02 11.09 -17.24
C THR A 153 -8.00 10.16 -16.04
N GLY A 154 -7.75 10.70 -14.86
CA GLY A 154 -7.75 9.91 -13.62
C GLY A 154 -6.58 8.92 -13.55
N GLY A 155 -6.84 7.74 -12.97
CA GLY A 155 -5.92 6.60 -12.91
C GLY A 155 -4.66 6.84 -12.10
N GLN A 156 -4.63 7.86 -11.25
CA GLN A 156 -3.56 8.10 -10.30
C GLN A 156 -3.41 6.89 -9.36
N THR A 157 -2.28 6.80 -8.72
CA THR A 157 -2.05 5.93 -7.57
C THR A 157 -1.89 6.83 -6.35
N PRO A 158 -3.00 7.26 -5.69
CA PRO A 158 -2.90 8.00 -4.44
C PRO A 158 -2.14 7.19 -3.41
N ILE A 159 -1.33 7.88 -2.61
CA ILE A 159 -0.55 7.29 -1.52
C ILE A 159 -0.80 8.05 -0.23
N VAL A 160 -0.75 7.36 0.90
CA VAL A 160 -0.90 7.96 2.23
C VAL A 160 0.12 7.40 3.19
N ASP A 161 0.76 8.27 3.98
CA ASP A 161 1.72 7.87 5.01
C ASP A 161 1.00 7.22 6.20
N CYS A 162 1.28 5.95 6.45
CA CYS A 162 0.67 5.15 7.50
C CYS A 162 1.01 5.63 8.92
N ARG A 163 2.12 6.36 9.10
CA ARG A 163 2.48 7.05 10.36
C ARG A 163 1.55 8.21 10.59
N THR A 164 1.34 9.02 9.54
CA THR A 164 0.42 10.17 9.60
C THR A 164 -1.02 9.73 9.85
N VAL A 165 -1.48 8.65 9.21
CA VAL A 165 -2.81 8.09 9.46
C VAL A 165 -2.96 7.71 10.93
N LEU A 166 -1.98 7.00 11.50
CA LEU A 166 -2.03 6.60 12.91
C LEU A 166 -1.98 7.82 13.86
N ASP A 167 -1.12 8.80 13.58
CA ASP A 167 -0.96 10.03 14.38
C ASP A 167 -2.22 10.91 14.35
N ARG A 168 -2.94 10.94 13.20
CA ARG A 168 -4.15 11.75 13.02
C ARG A 168 -5.43 11.03 13.41
N MET A 169 -5.36 9.73 13.65
CA MET A 169 -6.47 8.94 14.15
C MET A 169 -6.81 9.38 15.58
N ARG A 170 -8.09 9.39 15.94
CA ARG A 170 -8.46 9.67 17.33
C ARG A 170 -7.86 8.60 18.26
N PRO A 171 -7.33 8.98 19.42
CA PRO A 171 -6.55 8.08 20.28
C PRO A 171 -7.27 6.79 20.67
N GLU A 172 -8.57 6.87 20.97
CA GLU A 172 -9.37 5.72 21.39
C GLU A 172 -9.49 4.69 20.24
N LEU A 173 -9.58 5.16 19.00
CA LEU A 173 -9.65 4.29 17.84
C LEU A 173 -8.27 3.66 17.52
N ALA A 174 -7.20 4.45 17.63
CA ALA A 174 -5.83 3.95 17.47
C ALA A 174 -5.51 2.86 18.50
N GLU A 175 -5.88 3.06 19.75
CA GLU A 175 -5.74 2.07 20.83
C GLU A 175 -6.57 0.81 20.56
N LEU A 176 -7.79 0.98 20.05
CA LEU A 176 -8.66 -0.14 19.69
C LEU A 176 -8.01 -1.03 18.59
N PHE A 177 -7.47 -0.42 17.54
CA PHE A 177 -6.76 -1.15 16.49
C PHE A 177 -5.49 -1.83 17.01
N ALA A 178 -4.74 -1.17 17.88
CA ALA A 178 -3.51 -1.71 18.46
C ALA A 178 -3.78 -2.91 19.39
N THR A 179 -4.91 -2.91 20.13
CA THR A 179 -5.21 -3.92 21.14
C THR A 179 -6.08 -5.05 20.63
N LYS A 180 -7.14 -4.74 19.87
CA LYS A 180 -8.08 -5.75 19.37
C LYS A 180 -7.60 -6.48 18.14
N LYS A 181 -6.67 -5.90 17.34
CA LYS A 181 -6.23 -6.46 16.05
C LYS A 181 -7.39 -6.56 15.05
N LEU A 182 -7.13 -7.16 13.89
CA LEU A 182 -8.13 -7.46 12.87
C LEU A 182 -8.22 -8.95 12.62
N ARG A 183 -9.40 -9.43 12.28
CA ARG A 183 -9.66 -10.79 11.81
C ARG A 183 -10.22 -10.71 10.39
N TYR A 184 -9.44 -11.15 9.42
CA TYR A 184 -9.86 -11.27 8.04
C TYR A 184 -10.55 -12.61 7.83
N VAL A 185 -11.72 -12.59 7.21
CA VAL A 185 -12.49 -13.78 6.85
C VAL A 185 -12.71 -13.79 5.34
N ARG A 186 -12.47 -14.93 4.73
CA ARG A 186 -12.77 -15.17 3.32
C ARG A 186 -13.63 -16.40 3.19
N ASN A 187 -14.74 -16.28 2.47
CA ASN A 187 -15.59 -17.39 2.05
C ASN A 187 -15.37 -17.59 0.56
N PHE A 188 -14.87 -18.75 0.18
CA PHE A 188 -14.71 -19.12 -1.22
C PHE A 188 -16.01 -19.70 -1.72
N ILE A 189 -16.76 -18.90 -2.50
CA ILE A 189 -18.10 -19.23 -3.00
C ILE A 189 -18.01 -19.31 -4.51
N ASP A 190 -18.28 -20.49 -5.06
CA ASP A 190 -18.24 -20.70 -6.51
C ASP A 190 -19.18 -19.74 -7.24
N GLY A 191 -18.65 -19.11 -8.29
CA GLY A 191 -19.38 -18.13 -9.10
C GLY A 191 -19.49 -16.72 -8.51
N VAL A 192 -19.05 -16.48 -7.27
CA VAL A 192 -19.07 -15.16 -6.60
C VAL A 192 -17.66 -14.61 -6.42
N ASP A 193 -16.72 -15.42 -5.98
CA ASP A 193 -15.29 -15.09 -5.85
C ASP A 193 -14.43 -16.17 -6.54
N VAL A 194 -13.13 -16.01 -6.52
CA VAL A 194 -12.17 -17.01 -6.98
C VAL A 194 -12.39 -18.30 -6.17
N SER A 195 -12.46 -19.45 -6.83
CA SER A 195 -12.56 -20.74 -6.13
C SER A 195 -11.34 -20.98 -5.25
N TRP A 196 -11.53 -21.75 -4.16
CA TRP A 196 -10.41 -22.10 -3.28
C TRP A 196 -9.31 -22.88 -4.03
N SER A 197 -9.67 -23.75 -4.96
CA SER A 197 -8.70 -24.52 -5.74
C SER A 197 -7.81 -23.62 -6.59
N ARG A 198 -8.40 -22.63 -7.23
CA ARG A 198 -7.64 -21.63 -8.00
C ARG A 198 -6.77 -20.77 -7.11
N PHE A 199 -7.27 -20.35 -5.94
CA PHE A 199 -6.53 -19.51 -5.00
C PHE A 199 -5.32 -20.25 -4.42
N PHE A 200 -5.50 -21.50 -3.98
CA PHE A 200 -4.42 -22.31 -3.42
C PHE A 200 -3.56 -23.02 -4.48
N GLY A 201 -3.99 -23.01 -5.75
CA GLY A 201 -3.29 -23.67 -6.86
C GLY A 201 -3.27 -25.18 -6.77
N THR A 202 -4.28 -25.78 -6.12
CA THR A 202 -4.42 -27.23 -5.91
C THR A 202 -5.90 -27.61 -5.76
N ASP A 203 -6.27 -28.80 -6.21
CA ASP A 203 -7.59 -29.39 -6.00
C ASP A 203 -7.59 -30.40 -4.82
N ASP A 204 -6.45 -30.54 -4.12
CA ASP A 204 -6.31 -31.44 -2.96
C ASP A 204 -6.63 -30.70 -1.65
N PRO A 205 -7.75 -31.03 -0.96
CA PRO A 205 -8.10 -30.42 0.33
C PRO A 205 -7.00 -30.58 1.39
N ALA A 206 -6.30 -31.72 1.42
CA ALA A 206 -5.25 -31.95 2.40
C ALA A 206 -4.05 -31.02 2.20
N GLU A 207 -3.74 -30.65 0.96
CA GLU A 207 -2.73 -29.64 0.66
C GLU A 207 -3.17 -28.25 1.10
N VAL A 208 -4.44 -27.89 0.91
CA VAL A 208 -5.01 -26.62 1.40
C VAL A 208 -4.94 -26.55 2.92
N GLU A 209 -5.33 -27.60 3.63
CA GLU A 209 -5.27 -27.68 5.09
C GLU A 209 -3.83 -27.49 5.61
N ARG A 210 -2.87 -28.15 4.95
CA ARG A 210 -1.45 -27.99 5.28
C ARG A 210 -0.96 -26.56 5.08
N LYS A 211 -1.29 -25.93 3.94
CA LYS A 211 -0.95 -24.52 3.68
C LYS A 211 -1.56 -23.57 4.72
N CYS A 212 -2.84 -23.77 5.04
CA CYS A 212 -3.51 -22.99 6.08
C CYS A 212 -2.82 -23.14 7.45
N ALA A 213 -2.45 -24.36 7.83
CA ALA A 213 -1.78 -24.64 9.09
C ALA A 213 -0.38 -23.98 9.15
N GLU A 214 0.40 -24.08 8.08
CA GLU A 214 1.73 -23.45 7.95
C GLU A 214 1.66 -21.93 8.05
N GLU A 215 0.59 -21.33 7.53
CA GLU A 215 0.36 -19.88 7.58
C GLU A 215 -0.32 -19.40 8.86
N GLY A 216 -0.75 -20.29 9.74
CA GLY A 216 -1.54 -19.94 10.93
C GLY A 216 -2.93 -19.40 10.57
N THR A 217 -3.49 -19.86 9.48
CA THR A 217 -4.85 -19.54 9.01
C THR A 217 -5.82 -20.65 9.46
N SER A 218 -6.88 -20.28 10.16
CA SER A 218 -7.97 -21.21 10.47
C SER A 218 -8.82 -21.47 9.24
N PHE A 219 -9.30 -22.68 9.08
CA PHE A 219 -10.16 -23.06 7.95
C PHE A 219 -11.35 -23.91 8.40
N GLU A 220 -12.40 -23.89 7.61
CA GLU A 220 -13.62 -24.67 7.78
C GLU A 220 -14.17 -25.04 6.41
N TRP A 221 -14.35 -26.32 6.17
CA TRP A 221 -15.03 -26.81 4.97
C TRP A 221 -16.54 -26.72 5.15
N THR A 222 -17.23 -26.13 4.18
CA THR A 222 -18.69 -26.06 4.21
C THR A 222 -19.32 -27.34 3.63
N PRO A 223 -20.57 -27.69 4.03
CA PRO A 223 -21.23 -28.93 3.58
C PRO A 223 -21.41 -29.06 2.06
N ASP A 224 -21.43 -27.94 1.35
CA ASP A 224 -21.51 -27.80 -0.10
C ASP A 224 -20.15 -27.83 -0.81
N GLY A 225 -19.05 -28.09 -0.08
CA GLY A 225 -17.70 -28.19 -0.62
C GLY A 225 -16.97 -26.84 -0.76
N GLY A 226 -17.56 -25.75 -0.26
CA GLY A 226 -16.91 -24.46 -0.13
C GLY A 226 -15.88 -24.46 1.00
N LEU A 227 -15.08 -23.39 1.06
CA LEU A 227 -14.06 -23.19 2.07
C LEU A 227 -14.23 -21.82 2.71
N ARG A 228 -14.20 -21.77 4.04
CA ARG A 228 -14.07 -20.55 4.82
C ARG A 228 -12.70 -20.50 5.46
N THR A 229 -11.99 -19.39 5.30
CA THR A 229 -10.72 -19.14 5.98
C THR A 229 -10.83 -17.95 6.91
N SER A 230 -10.09 -17.96 8.01
CA SER A 230 -10.05 -16.87 8.98
C SER A 230 -8.63 -16.69 9.52
N ARG A 231 -8.14 -15.45 9.49
CA ARG A 231 -6.81 -15.11 9.99
C ARG A 231 -6.84 -13.85 10.83
N GLN A 232 -6.18 -13.88 11.98
CA GLN A 232 -5.92 -12.70 12.78
C GLN A 232 -4.63 -12.01 12.31
N ALA A 233 -4.65 -10.68 12.16
CA ALA A 233 -3.51 -9.85 11.80
C ALA A 233 -3.47 -8.59 12.65
N GLU A 234 -2.27 -8.07 12.89
CA GLU A 234 -2.10 -6.77 13.54
C GLU A 234 -2.60 -5.65 12.61
N ALA A 235 -3.26 -4.64 13.16
CA ALA A 235 -3.63 -3.44 12.41
C ALA A 235 -2.60 -2.33 12.56
N VAL A 236 -1.83 -2.38 13.65
CA VAL A 236 -0.76 -1.44 13.98
C VAL A 236 0.52 -2.24 14.25
N LEU A 237 1.56 -1.94 13.49
CA LEU A 237 2.86 -2.59 13.60
C LEU A 237 3.96 -1.56 13.84
N ARG A 238 5.14 -2.03 14.28
CA ARG A 238 6.36 -1.22 14.25
C ARG A 238 7.16 -1.54 12.99
N HIS A 239 7.54 -0.48 12.28
CA HIS A 239 8.43 -0.64 11.14
C HIS A 239 9.80 -1.17 11.60
N PRO A 240 10.33 -2.26 11.00
CA PRO A 240 11.49 -2.98 11.54
C PRO A 240 12.79 -2.16 11.52
N VAL A 241 12.90 -1.17 10.65
CA VAL A 241 14.10 -0.33 10.52
C VAL A 241 13.95 0.99 11.25
N THR A 242 12.82 1.70 11.09
CA THR A 242 12.63 3.01 11.72
C THR A 242 12.11 2.92 13.15
N GLY A 243 11.51 1.81 13.55
CA GLY A 243 10.86 1.63 14.85
C GLY A 243 9.55 2.41 15.02
N GLU A 244 9.14 3.20 14.02
CA GLU A 244 7.91 3.98 14.04
C GLU A 244 6.69 3.07 13.98
N ALA A 245 5.63 3.45 14.69
CA ALA A 245 4.33 2.78 14.60
C ALA A 245 3.61 3.18 13.30
N VAL A 246 3.00 2.21 12.64
CA VAL A 246 2.31 2.38 11.36
C VAL A 246 0.94 1.71 11.37
N PHE A 247 -0.04 2.34 10.74
CA PHE A 247 -1.36 1.75 10.49
C PHE A 247 -1.30 0.91 9.22
N PHE A 248 -1.12 -0.41 9.38
CA PHE A 248 -0.76 -1.34 8.32
C PHE A 248 -1.80 -2.43 8.14
N ASN A 249 -2.71 -2.27 7.17
CA ASN A 249 -3.83 -3.21 7.00
C ASN A 249 -4.55 -3.07 5.65
N GLN A 250 -5.57 -3.89 5.44
CA GLN A 250 -6.50 -3.86 4.30
C GLN A 250 -7.97 -3.74 4.76
N LEU A 251 -8.23 -3.08 5.89
CA LEU A 251 -9.57 -2.93 6.44
C LEU A 251 -10.56 -2.40 5.40
N ALA A 252 -10.26 -1.23 4.82
CA ALA A 252 -11.14 -0.58 3.86
C ALA A 252 -11.39 -1.43 2.61
N LEU A 253 -10.38 -2.19 2.15
CA LEU A 253 -10.50 -3.00 0.94
C LEU A 253 -11.37 -4.26 1.14
N HIS A 254 -11.40 -4.82 2.35
CA HIS A 254 -12.05 -6.10 2.63
C HIS A 254 -13.38 -5.97 3.39
N HIS A 255 -13.66 -4.83 4.02
CA HIS A 255 -14.89 -4.68 4.79
C HIS A 255 -16.11 -4.46 3.87
N PRO A 256 -17.25 -5.14 4.10
CA PRO A 256 -18.43 -5.05 3.25
C PRO A 256 -19.03 -3.64 3.10
N SER A 257 -18.82 -2.75 4.08
CA SER A 257 -19.29 -1.35 3.97
C SER A 257 -18.59 -0.56 2.85
N SER A 258 -17.54 -1.11 2.29
CA SER A 258 -16.78 -0.49 1.19
C SER A 258 -17.30 -0.85 -0.21
N LEU A 259 -18.20 -1.83 -0.28
CA LEU A 259 -18.92 -2.14 -1.49
C LEU A 259 -19.98 -1.07 -1.78
N ASP A 260 -20.31 -0.89 -3.04
CA ASP A 260 -21.49 -0.09 -3.38
C ASP A 260 -22.77 -0.70 -2.78
N PRO A 261 -23.79 0.11 -2.45
CA PRO A 261 -24.95 -0.36 -1.71
C PRO A 261 -25.73 -1.49 -2.41
N GLU A 262 -25.79 -1.49 -3.75
CA GLU A 262 -26.51 -2.50 -4.53
C GLU A 262 -25.77 -3.83 -4.49
N THR A 263 -24.45 -3.83 -4.74
CA THR A 263 -23.60 -5.01 -4.64
C THR A 263 -23.62 -5.60 -3.23
N ARG A 264 -23.49 -4.74 -2.19
CA ARG A 264 -23.55 -5.18 -0.79
C ARG A 264 -24.90 -5.83 -0.47
N SER A 265 -26.00 -5.21 -0.85
CA SER A 265 -27.36 -5.73 -0.61
C SER A 265 -27.59 -7.07 -1.32
N SER A 266 -27.12 -7.19 -2.56
CA SER A 266 -27.23 -8.43 -3.35
C SER A 266 -26.41 -9.56 -2.72
N LEU A 267 -25.18 -9.31 -2.31
CA LEU A 267 -24.34 -10.30 -1.65
C LEU A 267 -24.94 -10.74 -0.31
N LEU A 268 -25.44 -9.79 0.50
CA LEU A 268 -26.09 -10.09 1.77
C LEU A 268 -27.34 -10.97 1.57
N ALA A 269 -28.13 -10.73 0.51
CA ALA A 269 -29.29 -11.55 0.20
C ALA A 269 -28.92 -12.97 -0.24
N ILE A 270 -27.80 -13.15 -0.92
CA ILE A 270 -27.32 -14.45 -1.41
C ILE A 270 -26.62 -15.25 -0.29
N CYS A 271 -25.70 -14.61 0.42
CA CYS A 271 -24.75 -15.29 1.31
C CYS A 271 -25.04 -15.07 2.80
N GLY A 272 -25.86 -14.09 3.16
CA GLY A 272 -26.03 -13.62 4.54
C GLY A 272 -24.77 -12.93 5.09
N ASP A 273 -24.86 -12.35 6.28
CA ASP A 273 -23.77 -11.58 6.91
C ASP A 273 -22.50 -12.41 7.10
N GLN A 274 -22.62 -13.67 7.50
CA GLN A 274 -21.47 -14.54 7.78
C GLN A 274 -20.87 -15.14 6.50
N GLY A 275 -21.62 -15.18 5.42
CA GLY A 275 -21.22 -15.74 4.14
C GLY A 275 -20.63 -14.72 3.16
N MET A 276 -20.47 -13.44 3.53
CA MET A 276 -19.85 -12.45 2.64
C MET A 276 -18.51 -12.96 2.12
N PRO A 277 -18.19 -12.84 0.81
CA PRO A 277 -16.97 -13.39 0.21
C PRO A 277 -15.71 -12.93 0.94
N ARG A 278 -15.70 -11.66 1.36
CA ARG A 278 -14.63 -11.08 2.20
C ARG A 278 -15.26 -10.25 3.30
N ASN A 279 -14.70 -10.33 4.49
CA ASN A 279 -15.10 -9.48 5.62
C ASN A 279 -13.93 -9.29 6.59
N VAL A 280 -14.01 -8.24 7.40
CA VAL A 280 -13.07 -7.94 8.47
C VAL A 280 -13.82 -7.69 9.76
N PHE A 281 -13.39 -8.34 10.80
CA PHE A 281 -13.89 -8.21 12.18
C PHE A 281 -12.76 -7.71 13.09
N TRP A 282 -13.10 -7.30 14.30
CA TRP A 282 -12.10 -7.21 15.34
C TRP A 282 -11.46 -8.58 15.59
N GLY A 283 -10.25 -8.63 16.11
CA GLY A 283 -9.54 -9.89 16.36
C GLY A 283 -10.29 -10.86 17.30
N ASP A 284 -11.13 -10.33 18.21
CA ASP A 284 -12.01 -11.11 19.06
C ASP A 284 -13.24 -11.68 18.32
N GLY A 285 -13.45 -11.30 17.06
CA GLY A 285 -14.58 -11.71 16.22
C GLY A 285 -15.79 -10.80 16.33
N SER A 286 -15.76 -9.75 17.14
CA SER A 286 -16.83 -8.74 17.18
C SER A 286 -16.85 -7.91 15.88
N VAL A 287 -18.04 -7.45 15.50
CA VAL A 287 -18.26 -6.67 14.28
C VAL A 287 -17.57 -5.31 14.41
N ILE A 288 -16.93 -4.87 13.31
CA ILE A 288 -16.47 -3.50 13.16
C ILE A 288 -17.64 -2.69 12.60
N ASP A 289 -17.98 -1.58 13.26
CA ASP A 289 -19.05 -0.69 12.82
C ASP A 289 -18.67 -0.03 11.48
N ASP A 290 -19.63 0.07 10.55
CA ASP A 290 -19.48 0.76 9.27
C ASP A 290 -18.94 2.19 9.45
N ALA A 291 -19.35 2.87 10.55
CA ALA A 291 -18.89 4.21 10.89
C ALA A 291 -17.37 4.27 11.16
N VAL A 292 -16.80 3.24 11.77
CA VAL A 292 -15.35 3.12 12.00
C VAL A 292 -14.61 3.00 10.68
N VAL A 293 -15.11 2.18 9.77
CA VAL A 293 -14.49 2.01 8.43
C VAL A 293 -14.57 3.30 7.62
N THR A 294 -15.71 4.00 7.70
CA THR A 294 -15.90 5.31 7.06
C THR A 294 -14.93 6.34 7.62
N GLU A 295 -14.77 6.44 8.94
CA GLU A 295 -13.83 7.34 9.60
C GLU A 295 -12.38 7.09 9.12
N VAL A 296 -11.97 5.82 9.02
CA VAL A 296 -10.64 5.45 8.53
C VAL A 296 -10.45 5.83 7.07
N ARG A 297 -11.45 5.57 6.22
CA ARG A 297 -11.40 5.94 4.79
C ARG A 297 -11.30 7.45 4.59
N ASP A 298 -12.15 8.21 5.27
CA ASP A 298 -12.15 9.67 5.20
C ASP A 298 -10.81 10.26 5.69
N LEU A 299 -10.20 9.65 6.71
CA LEU A 299 -8.89 10.04 7.19
C LEU A 299 -7.81 9.75 6.15
N MET A 300 -7.79 8.57 5.56
CA MET A 300 -6.82 8.20 4.53
C MET A 300 -6.97 9.09 3.28
N ASP A 301 -8.19 9.35 2.82
CA ASP A 301 -8.46 10.23 1.68
C ASP A 301 -7.98 11.65 1.95
N ARG A 302 -8.22 12.20 3.13
CA ARG A 302 -7.83 13.57 3.51
C ARG A 302 -6.31 13.76 3.60
N GLU A 303 -5.60 12.76 4.12
CA GLU A 303 -4.14 12.82 4.32
C GLU A 303 -3.36 12.32 3.09
N SER A 304 -4.06 11.82 2.06
CA SER A 304 -3.44 11.26 0.87
C SER A 304 -2.89 12.34 -0.06
N VAL A 305 -1.92 11.94 -0.87
CA VAL A 305 -1.43 12.71 -1.99
C VAL A 305 -1.55 11.90 -3.28
N ALA A 306 -1.83 12.59 -4.37
CA ALA A 306 -1.93 11.99 -5.69
C ALA A 306 -1.12 12.82 -6.70
N PHE A 307 -0.63 12.17 -7.73
CA PHE A 307 0.06 12.81 -8.85
C PHE A 307 -0.40 12.19 -10.17
N THR A 308 -0.29 12.97 -11.24
CA THR A 308 -0.58 12.47 -12.59
C THR A 308 0.60 11.65 -13.10
N TRP A 309 0.32 10.41 -13.53
CA TRP A 309 1.29 9.53 -14.15
C TRP A 309 1.80 10.09 -15.48
N GLN A 310 3.09 9.96 -15.71
CA GLN A 310 3.74 10.16 -16.99
C GLN A 310 4.34 8.83 -17.44
N GLU A 311 4.34 8.58 -18.76
CA GLU A 311 4.97 7.37 -19.30
C GLU A 311 6.46 7.32 -18.92
N GLY A 312 6.88 6.19 -18.37
CA GLY A 312 8.23 5.99 -17.84
C GLY A 312 8.42 6.34 -16.38
N ASP A 313 7.41 6.89 -15.69
CA ASP A 313 7.46 7.05 -14.25
C ASP A 313 7.62 5.70 -13.55
N VAL A 314 8.43 5.69 -12.48
CA VAL A 314 8.52 4.58 -11.53
C VAL A 314 8.29 5.11 -10.13
N LEU A 315 7.23 4.63 -9.47
CA LEU A 315 6.96 4.87 -8.06
C LEU A 315 7.49 3.69 -7.26
N VAL A 316 8.31 3.97 -6.27
CA VAL A 316 8.80 3.00 -5.27
C VAL A 316 8.18 3.37 -3.93
N ILE A 317 7.53 2.42 -3.28
CA ILE A 317 7.00 2.63 -1.93
C ILE A 317 7.60 1.62 -0.94
N ASP A 318 7.79 2.07 0.28
CA ASP A 318 7.88 1.21 1.44
C ASP A 318 6.46 0.82 1.84
N ASN A 319 6.13 -0.45 1.69
CA ASN A 319 4.77 -0.92 1.86
C ASN A 319 4.26 -0.84 3.31
N MET A 320 5.15 -0.79 4.30
CA MET A 320 4.72 -0.56 5.70
C MET A 320 4.51 0.92 6.01
N LEU A 321 5.30 1.80 5.40
CA LEU A 321 5.20 3.24 5.63
C LEU A 321 4.09 3.90 4.80
N VAL A 322 3.67 3.29 3.68
CA VAL A 322 2.75 3.90 2.73
C VAL A 322 1.70 2.90 2.28
N ALA A 323 0.43 3.25 2.49
CA ALA A 323 -0.69 2.61 1.82
C ALA A 323 -0.97 3.29 0.48
N HIS A 324 -1.49 2.54 -0.47
CA HIS A 324 -1.80 3.03 -1.80
C HIS A 324 -3.23 2.67 -2.24
N SER A 325 -3.72 3.42 -3.22
CA SER A 325 -5.04 3.23 -3.82
C SER A 325 -4.98 3.42 -5.34
N ARG A 326 -6.10 3.26 -6.04
CA ARG A 326 -6.22 3.59 -7.45
C ARG A 326 -7.47 4.42 -7.70
N SER A 327 -7.30 5.59 -8.31
CA SER A 327 -8.43 6.40 -8.77
C SER A 327 -9.09 5.78 -10.01
N PRO A 328 -10.40 6.04 -10.24
CA PRO A 328 -11.06 5.74 -11.50
C PRO A 328 -10.34 6.41 -12.67
N PHE A 329 -10.51 5.87 -13.89
CA PHE A 329 -9.83 6.43 -15.06
C PHE A 329 -10.63 6.20 -16.34
N THR A 330 -10.22 6.91 -17.39
CA THR A 330 -10.71 6.71 -18.75
C THR A 330 -9.56 6.54 -19.72
N GLY A 331 -9.81 5.79 -20.79
CA GLY A 331 -8.83 5.51 -21.82
C GLY A 331 -7.83 4.40 -21.44
N PRO A 332 -6.88 4.12 -22.32
CA PRO A 332 -5.90 3.07 -22.08
C PRO A 332 -5.05 3.43 -20.85
N ARG A 333 -4.87 2.47 -19.95
CA ARG A 333 -3.99 2.59 -18.78
C ARG A 333 -3.20 1.30 -18.61
N LYS A 334 -1.89 1.42 -18.56
CA LYS A 334 -1.03 0.27 -18.27
C LYS A 334 -0.01 0.65 -17.21
N ILE A 335 -0.31 0.27 -15.98
CA ILE A 335 0.63 0.30 -14.85
C ILE A 335 1.02 -1.14 -14.55
N VAL A 336 2.30 -1.38 -14.46
CA VAL A 336 2.88 -2.67 -14.07
C VAL A 336 3.45 -2.59 -12.66
N VAL A 337 3.49 -3.73 -11.98
CA VAL A 337 3.85 -3.84 -10.56
C VAL A 337 4.99 -4.84 -10.40
N ALA A 338 5.92 -4.57 -9.50
CA ALA A 338 6.87 -5.54 -8.98
C ALA A 338 6.88 -5.48 -7.44
N LEU A 339 7.14 -6.62 -6.82
CA LEU A 339 7.18 -6.78 -5.37
C LEU A 339 8.57 -7.26 -4.97
N GLY A 340 9.12 -6.71 -3.91
CA GLY A 340 10.47 -7.05 -3.47
C GLY A 340 10.63 -7.12 -1.96
N ASP A 341 11.70 -7.80 -1.55
CA ASP A 341 12.11 -7.93 -0.16
C ASP A 341 10.98 -8.46 0.73
N MET A 342 10.50 -9.69 0.44
CA MET A 342 9.46 -10.34 1.25
C MET A 342 9.90 -10.50 2.70
N THR A 343 9.05 -10.09 3.65
CA THR A 343 9.32 -10.32 5.07
C THR A 343 9.11 -11.78 5.43
N GLY A 344 9.95 -12.31 6.31
CA GLY A 344 9.70 -13.59 6.96
C GLY A 344 9.20 -13.35 8.38
N GLY A 345 7.98 -13.67 8.68
CA GLY A 345 7.34 -14.03 9.95
C GLY A 345 7.67 -13.33 11.30
N SER A 346 8.56 -12.35 11.38
CA SER A 346 9.05 -11.81 12.66
C SER A 346 9.18 -10.28 12.65
N VAL A 347 8.10 -9.57 12.32
CA VAL A 347 8.06 -8.11 12.54
C VAL A 347 7.61 -7.85 13.99
N PRO A 348 8.30 -6.97 14.75
CA PRO A 348 7.94 -6.68 16.14
C PRO A 348 6.52 -6.12 16.23
N THR A 349 5.68 -6.73 17.05
CA THR A 349 4.37 -6.19 17.42
C THR A 349 4.53 -5.11 18.51
N LEU A 350 3.54 -4.24 18.68
CA LEU A 350 3.56 -3.22 19.74
C LEU A 350 3.72 -3.82 21.14
N SER A 351 3.17 -5.01 21.36
CA SER A 351 3.21 -5.74 22.64
C SER A 351 4.58 -6.35 22.98
N SER A 352 5.50 -6.51 22.01
CA SER A 352 6.81 -7.14 22.24
C SER A 352 7.88 -6.19 22.79
N VAL A 353 7.58 -4.91 22.99
CA VAL A 353 8.56 -3.87 23.40
C VAL A 353 8.42 -3.46 24.88
N SER A 354 7.47 -4.02 25.63
CA SER A 354 7.24 -3.66 27.05
C SER A 354 8.14 -4.43 28.04
N SER A 355 9.26 -5.02 27.61
CA SER A 355 10.18 -5.78 28.45
C SER A 355 11.63 -5.48 28.09
N VAL A 356 12.08 -4.22 28.31
CA VAL A 356 13.51 -3.89 28.55
C VAL A 356 13.59 -2.72 29.52
#